data_218f2f2f35c6f9c2c81d0467322d4b22
#
_entry.id   218f2f2f35c6f9c2c81d0467322d4b22
#
_cell.length_a   1.000
_cell.length_b   1.000
_cell.length_c   1.000
_cell.angle_alpha   90.00
_cell.angle_beta   90.00
_cell.angle_gamma   90.00
#
_symmetry.space_group_name_H-M   'P 1'
#
loop_
_entity.id
_entity.type
_entity.pdbx_description
1 polymer ?
#
loop_
_entity_poly.entity_id
_entity_poly.type
_entity_poly.pdbx_seq_one_letter_code
_entity_poly.pdbx_strand_id
1 'polypeptide(L)'
;MGMFTSRLDSWKRARGFIEGFCEGSGVPRASCLKVCLVLEELFLNTVKHGHRGGSDAPVWIRLTASDGQVSPVYEDRAPPFNPFARATREMLEALAETRREGGLGVLLAHGLTASAEYAYLYGRNRIQLTLA
;
A
#
# COMPACT_ATOMS: atom_id res chain seq x y z
N MET A 1 2.19 0.00 15.53
CA MET A 1 2.98 0.06 14.30
C MET A 1 3.62 -1.29 14.02
N GLY A 2 3.51 -1.77 12.80
CA GLY A 2 4.13 -3.01 12.36
C GLY A 2 5.36 -2.76 11.50
N MET A 3 6.39 -3.60 11.66
CA MET A 3 7.60 -3.57 10.83
C MET A 3 7.82 -4.95 10.22
N PHE A 4 8.05 -4.98 8.90
CA PHE A 4 8.17 -6.22 8.15
C PHE A 4 9.34 -6.12 7.17
N THR A 5 9.97 -7.25 6.84
CA THR A 5 10.99 -7.25 5.79
C THR A 5 10.36 -7.10 4.41
N SER A 6 11.11 -6.51 3.46
CA SER A 6 10.66 -6.30 2.08
C SER A 6 10.79 -7.59 1.26
N ARG A 7 10.10 -8.66 1.70
CA ARG A 7 10.07 -9.98 1.05
C ARG A 7 8.63 -10.42 0.85
N LEU A 8 8.38 -11.13 -0.22
CA LEU A 8 7.02 -11.59 -0.56
C LEU A 8 6.39 -12.43 0.57
N ASP A 9 7.17 -13.28 1.22
CA ASP A 9 6.66 -14.12 2.30
C ASP A 9 6.32 -13.34 3.58
N SER A 10 6.79 -12.12 3.71
CA SER A 10 6.45 -11.25 4.84
C SER A 10 5.05 -10.66 4.75
N TRP A 11 4.45 -10.65 3.56
CA TRP A 11 3.11 -10.10 3.38
C TRP A 11 2.07 -10.79 4.24
N LYS A 12 2.17 -12.09 4.43
CA LYS A 12 1.22 -12.84 5.26
C LYS A 12 1.16 -12.29 6.68
N ARG A 13 2.31 -11.95 7.26
CA ARG A 13 2.38 -11.35 8.61
C ARG A 13 1.86 -9.92 8.61
N ALA A 14 2.17 -9.15 7.58
CA ALA A 14 1.67 -7.79 7.44
C ALA A 14 0.14 -7.79 7.35
N ARG A 15 -0.43 -8.70 6.56
CA ARG A 15 -1.87 -8.85 6.45
C ARG A 15 -2.52 -9.23 7.80
N GLY A 16 -1.91 -10.15 8.52
CA GLY A 16 -2.38 -10.54 9.86
C GLY A 16 -2.38 -9.35 10.82
N PHE A 17 -1.37 -8.50 10.75
CA PHE A 17 -1.30 -7.27 11.53
C PHE A 17 -2.46 -6.32 11.19
N ILE A 18 -2.75 -6.14 9.90
CA ILE A 18 -3.85 -5.27 9.44
C ILE A 18 -5.19 -5.83 9.91
N GLU A 19 -5.43 -7.12 9.71
CA GLU A 19 -6.68 -7.77 10.10
C GLU A 19 -6.90 -7.70 11.61
N GLY A 20 -5.85 -7.93 12.40
CA GLY A 20 -5.91 -7.83 13.86
C GLY A 20 -6.22 -6.43 14.35
N PHE A 21 -5.64 -5.41 13.71
CA PHE A 21 -5.93 -4.03 14.01
C PHE A 21 -7.40 -3.69 13.71
N CYS A 22 -7.89 -4.08 12.56
CA CYS A 22 -9.27 -3.81 12.14
C CYS A 22 -10.28 -4.48 13.08
N GLU A 23 -10.03 -5.73 13.44
CA GLU A 23 -10.87 -6.48 14.35
C GLU A 23 -10.90 -5.82 15.74
N GLY A 24 -9.75 -5.46 16.26
CA GLY A 24 -9.63 -4.82 17.58
C GLY A 24 -10.20 -3.41 17.62
N SER A 25 -10.29 -2.73 16.48
CA SER A 25 -10.77 -1.35 16.38
C SER A 25 -12.22 -1.25 15.88
N GLY A 26 -12.90 -2.39 15.69
CA GLY A 26 -14.28 -2.41 15.22
C GLY A 26 -14.46 -1.90 13.79
N VAL A 27 -13.44 -2.02 12.96
CA VAL A 27 -13.50 -1.61 11.56
C VAL A 27 -14.31 -2.64 10.76
N PRO A 28 -15.28 -2.21 9.95
CA PRO A 28 -16.07 -3.14 9.14
C PRO A 28 -15.19 -3.98 8.22
N ARG A 29 -15.59 -5.22 7.99
CA ARG A 29 -14.82 -6.16 7.16
C ARG A 29 -14.56 -5.64 5.75
N ALA A 30 -15.52 -4.97 5.15
CA ALA A 30 -15.36 -4.39 3.82
C ALA A 30 -14.25 -3.33 3.80
N SER A 31 -14.19 -2.50 4.83
CA SER A 31 -13.14 -1.49 4.97
C SER A 31 -11.77 -2.13 5.20
N CYS A 32 -11.71 -3.16 6.03
CA CYS A 32 -10.47 -3.92 6.26
C CYS A 32 -9.95 -4.53 4.95
N LEU A 33 -10.83 -5.09 4.13
CA LEU A 33 -10.44 -5.67 2.84
C LEU A 33 -9.83 -4.62 1.92
N LYS A 34 -10.41 -3.41 1.87
CA LYS A 34 -9.84 -2.30 1.08
C LYS A 34 -8.44 -1.94 1.55
N VAL A 35 -8.22 -1.83 2.85
CA VAL A 35 -6.90 -1.56 3.42
C VAL A 35 -5.91 -2.63 2.99
N CYS A 36 -6.27 -3.89 3.12
CA CYS A 36 -5.42 -5.00 2.73
C CYS A 36 -5.05 -4.95 1.25
N LEU A 37 -6.02 -4.69 0.37
CA LEU A 37 -5.78 -4.63 -1.07
C LEU A 37 -4.81 -3.50 -1.44
N VAL A 38 -5.02 -2.31 -0.88
CA VAL A 38 -4.16 -1.16 -1.18
C VAL A 38 -2.74 -1.37 -0.65
N LEU A 39 -2.61 -1.81 0.59
CA LEU A 39 -1.30 -2.03 1.20
C LEU A 39 -0.56 -3.20 0.55
N GLU A 40 -1.27 -4.24 0.10
CA GLU A 40 -0.66 -5.33 -0.65
C GLU A 40 0.01 -4.82 -1.92
N GLU A 41 -0.65 -3.96 -2.68
CA GLU A 41 -0.08 -3.38 -3.89
C GLU A 41 1.16 -2.54 -3.60
N LEU A 42 1.12 -1.74 -2.55
CA LEU A 42 2.29 -0.96 -2.14
C LEU A 42 3.44 -1.88 -1.71
N PHE A 43 3.12 -2.93 -0.96
CA PHE A 43 4.11 -3.90 -0.51
C PHE A 43 4.74 -4.65 -1.69
N LEU A 44 3.93 -5.11 -2.64
CA LEU A 44 4.41 -5.79 -3.83
C LEU A 44 5.31 -4.88 -4.68
N ASN A 45 4.95 -3.60 -4.81
CA ASN A 45 5.78 -2.63 -5.49
C ASN A 45 7.13 -2.45 -4.79
N THR A 46 7.14 -2.38 -3.47
CA THR A 46 8.38 -2.28 -2.69
C THR A 46 9.28 -3.48 -2.95
N VAL A 47 8.74 -4.69 -2.90
CA VAL A 47 9.51 -5.92 -3.09
C VAL A 47 10.01 -6.07 -4.52
N LYS A 48 9.10 -5.95 -5.49
CA LYS A 48 9.41 -6.24 -6.91
C LYS A 48 10.24 -5.14 -7.56
N HIS A 49 9.87 -3.88 -7.35
CA HIS A 49 10.46 -2.75 -8.05
C HIS A 49 11.47 -1.99 -7.21
N GLY A 50 11.22 -1.87 -5.91
CA GLY A 50 12.12 -1.17 -5.01
C GLY A 50 13.37 -1.96 -4.66
N HIS A 51 13.23 -3.25 -4.40
CA HIS A 51 14.31 -4.13 -3.94
C HIS A 51 14.58 -5.31 -4.87
N ARG A 52 14.13 -5.25 -6.11
CA ARG A 52 14.42 -6.23 -7.18
C ARG A 52 14.18 -7.69 -6.77
N GLY A 53 13.05 -7.96 -6.11
CA GLY A 53 12.67 -9.33 -5.74
C GLY A 53 12.77 -9.64 -4.26
N GLY A 54 13.31 -8.74 -3.45
CA GLY A 54 13.29 -8.89 -2.02
C GLY A 54 14.55 -8.38 -1.31
N SER A 55 14.36 -8.01 -0.06
CA SER A 55 15.42 -7.47 0.79
C SER A 55 14.99 -7.60 2.25
N ASP A 56 15.97 -7.57 3.16
CA ASP A 56 15.70 -7.48 4.59
C ASP A 56 15.41 -6.05 5.05
N ALA A 57 15.44 -5.06 4.12
CA ALA A 57 15.11 -3.70 4.42
C ALA A 57 13.66 -3.60 4.96
N PRO A 58 13.42 -2.76 5.96
CA PRO A 58 12.12 -2.72 6.61
C PRO A 58 11.05 -2.01 5.79
N VAL A 59 9.82 -2.47 5.97
CA VAL A 59 8.59 -1.78 5.62
C VAL A 59 7.86 -1.50 6.92
N TRP A 60 7.39 -0.28 7.11
CA TRP A 60 6.62 0.11 8.29
C TRP A 60 5.19 0.42 7.90
N ILE A 61 4.26 -0.12 8.66
CA ILE A 61 2.84 0.13 8.49
C ILE A 61 2.29 0.66 9.80
N ARG A 62 1.71 1.85 9.75
CA ARG A 62 1.00 2.44 10.88
C ARG A 62 -0.47 2.57 10.50
N LEU A 63 -1.34 2.14 11.39
CA LEU A 63 -2.78 2.19 11.17
C LEU A 63 -3.42 3.01 12.27
N THR A 64 -4.29 3.93 11.88
CA THR A 64 -5.18 4.66 12.79
C THR A 64 -6.60 4.49 12.31
N ALA A 65 -7.55 4.47 13.24
CA ALA A 65 -8.96 4.34 12.90
C ALA A 65 -9.75 5.44 13.60
N SER A 66 -10.71 6.02 12.87
CA SER A 66 -11.63 7.01 13.38
C SER A 66 -12.96 6.87 12.64
N ASP A 67 -14.06 6.75 13.39
CA ASP A 67 -15.41 6.62 12.83
C ASP A 67 -15.54 5.48 11.78
N GLY A 68 -14.89 4.35 12.06
CA GLY A 68 -14.93 3.18 11.18
C GLY A 68 -14.03 3.29 9.95
N GLN A 69 -13.29 4.38 9.81
CA GLN A 69 -12.34 4.57 8.71
C GLN A 69 -10.91 4.37 9.17
N VAL A 70 -10.12 3.71 8.34
CA VAL A 70 -8.70 3.47 8.58
C VAL A 70 -7.87 4.41 7.74
N SER A 71 -6.86 5.02 8.36
CA SER A 71 -5.90 5.88 7.69
C SER A 71 -4.51 5.25 7.79
N PRO A 72 -4.07 4.49 6.78
CA PRO A 72 -2.77 3.86 6.80
C PRO A 72 -1.65 4.84 6.47
N VAL A 73 -0.50 4.66 7.13
CA VAL A 73 0.76 5.26 6.71
C VAL A 73 1.72 4.14 6.39
N TYR A 74 2.24 4.14 5.17
CA TYR A 74 3.15 3.13 4.64
C TYR A 74 4.51 3.76 4.39
N GLU A 75 5.57 3.16 4.90
CA GLU A 75 6.94 3.65 4.70
C GLU A 75 7.87 2.51 4.29
N ASP A 76 8.83 2.80 3.40
CA ASP A 76 9.89 1.87 3.03
C ASP A 76 11.21 2.60 2.77
N ARG A 77 12.26 1.83 2.54
CA ARG A 77 13.60 2.34 2.21
C ARG A 77 14.00 2.08 0.76
N ALA A 78 13.05 1.80 -0.10
CA ALA A 78 13.31 1.67 -1.53
C ALA A 78 13.75 3.03 -2.12
N PRO A 79 14.33 3.04 -3.33
CA PRO A 79 14.60 4.30 -4.02
C PRO A 79 13.35 5.17 -4.14
N PRO A 80 13.49 6.50 -4.19
CA PRO A 80 12.34 7.40 -4.24
C PRO A 80 11.39 7.04 -5.39
N PHE A 81 10.14 6.77 -5.05
CA PHE A 81 9.13 6.40 -6.04
C PHE A 81 7.73 6.66 -5.48
N ASN A 82 6.97 7.50 -6.18
CA ASN A 82 5.58 7.74 -5.85
C ASN A 82 4.69 6.93 -6.79
N PRO A 83 4.09 5.80 -6.34
CA PRO A 83 3.27 4.97 -7.20
C PRO A 83 2.01 5.68 -7.70
N PHE A 84 1.52 6.69 -6.99
CA PHE A 84 0.30 7.41 -7.35
C PHE A 84 0.55 8.53 -8.37
N ALA A 85 1.78 9.02 -8.51
CA ALA A 85 2.11 10.06 -9.47
C ALA A 85 1.93 9.61 -10.92
N ARG A 86 2.03 8.30 -11.17
CA ARG A 86 1.87 7.70 -12.50
C ARG A 86 0.48 7.12 -12.76
N ALA A 87 -0.42 7.23 -11.81
CA ALA A 87 -1.82 6.86 -12.02
C ALA A 87 -2.49 7.96 -12.85
N THR A 88 -1.89 8.26 -13.99
CA THR A 88 -2.38 9.26 -14.92
C THR A 88 -3.47 8.65 -15.78
N ARG A 89 -4.26 9.54 -16.39
CA ARG A 89 -5.29 9.14 -17.35
C ARG A 89 -4.75 8.22 -18.45
N GLU A 90 -3.52 8.46 -18.91
CA GLU A 90 -2.86 7.63 -19.92
C GLU A 90 -2.65 6.19 -19.47
N MET A 91 -2.22 5.99 -18.21
CA MET A 91 -2.06 4.66 -17.65
C MET A 91 -3.40 3.96 -17.48
N LEU A 92 -4.43 4.70 -17.07
CA LEU A 92 -5.78 4.18 -16.93
C LEU A 92 -6.31 3.68 -18.27
N GLU A 93 -6.11 4.46 -19.34
CA GLU A 93 -6.51 4.10 -20.71
C GLU A 93 -5.71 2.91 -21.23
N ALA A 94 -4.39 2.92 -21.07
CA ALA A 94 -3.51 1.83 -21.49
C ALA A 94 -3.83 0.52 -20.79
N LEU A 95 -4.20 0.56 -19.51
CA LEU A 95 -4.56 -0.62 -18.73
C LEU A 95 -5.94 -1.16 -19.10
N ALA A 96 -6.88 -0.29 -19.44
CA ALA A 96 -8.18 -0.71 -19.94
C ALA A 96 -8.04 -1.47 -21.27
N GLU A 97 -7.08 -1.08 -22.12
CA GLU A 97 -6.83 -1.73 -23.41
C GLU A 97 -6.03 -3.03 -23.30
N THR A 98 -5.04 -3.08 -22.40
CA THR A 98 -4.05 -4.16 -22.38
C THR A 98 -4.17 -5.11 -21.20
N ARG A 99 -4.89 -4.75 -20.15
CA ARG A 99 -5.03 -5.53 -18.91
C ARG A 99 -3.70 -6.03 -18.36
N ARG A 100 -2.68 -5.18 -18.36
CA ARG A 100 -1.34 -5.56 -17.91
C ARG A 100 -1.32 -5.83 -16.41
N GLU A 101 -0.72 -6.96 -16.02
CA GLU A 101 -0.40 -7.24 -14.62
C GLU A 101 0.50 -6.15 -14.04
N GLY A 102 0.35 -5.85 -12.76
CA GLY A 102 1.13 -4.83 -12.06
C GLY A 102 0.57 -3.43 -12.20
N GLY A 103 0.01 -3.08 -13.36
CA GLY A 103 -0.67 -1.80 -13.53
C GLY A 103 -2.10 -1.83 -12.99
N LEU A 104 -2.74 -3.00 -13.04
CA LEU A 104 -4.09 -3.18 -12.53
C LEU A 104 -4.15 -2.97 -11.02
N GLY A 105 -3.12 -3.43 -10.30
CA GLY A 105 -3.03 -3.23 -8.86
C GLY A 105 -2.93 -1.75 -8.47
N VAL A 106 -2.09 -0.97 -9.17
CA VAL A 106 -1.98 0.48 -8.95
C VAL A 106 -3.32 1.16 -9.25
N LEU A 107 -4.03 0.72 -10.28
CA LEU A 107 -5.36 1.20 -10.61
C LEU A 107 -6.37 0.92 -9.49
N LEU A 108 -6.37 -0.31 -8.98
CA LEU A 108 -7.24 -0.69 -7.88
C LEU A 108 -6.94 0.15 -6.64
N ALA A 109 -5.67 0.32 -6.30
CA ALA A 109 -5.26 1.13 -5.18
C ALA A 109 -5.70 2.59 -5.38
N HIS A 110 -5.54 3.14 -6.57
CA HIS A 110 -5.98 4.50 -6.89
C HIS A 110 -7.50 4.64 -6.77
N GLY A 111 -8.26 3.67 -7.28
CA GLY A 111 -9.72 3.68 -7.20
C GLY A 111 -10.27 3.51 -5.79
N LEU A 112 -9.54 2.79 -4.93
CA LEU A 112 -9.93 2.58 -3.53
C LEU A 112 -9.45 3.68 -2.59
N THR A 113 -8.67 4.63 -3.09
CA THR A 113 -8.04 5.69 -2.29
C THR A 113 -8.70 7.02 -2.60
N ALA A 114 -9.25 7.68 -1.58
CA ALA A 114 -9.82 9.02 -1.69
C ALA A 114 -8.70 10.07 -1.80
N SER A 115 -7.61 9.91 -1.04
CA SER A 115 -6.45 10.76 -1.13
C SER A 115 -5.18 10.00 -0.80
N ALA A 116 -4.06 10.41 -1.40
CA ALA A 116 -2.75 9.87 -1.12
C ALA A 116 -1.74 11.01 -1.08
N GLU A 117 -0.98 11.10 0.00
CA GLU A 117 0.09 12.07 0.16
C GLU A 117 1.41 11.31 0.17
N TYR A 118 2.33 11.72 -0.71
CA TYR A 118 3.65 11.13 -0.83
C TYR A 118 4.71 12.13 -0.39
N ALA A 119 5.69 11.62 0.36
CA ALA A 119 6.90 12.37 0.68
C ALA A 119 8.09 11.41 0.74
N TYR A 120 9.25 11.91 0.40
CA TYR A 120 10.51 11.20 0.62
C TYR A 120 11.27 11.94 1.70
N LEU A 121 11.31 11.35 2.90
CA LEU A 121 11.84 11.99 4.09
C LEU A 121 12.81 11.05 4.82
N TYR A 122 13.99 11.55 5.13
CA TYR A 122 14.99 10.79 5.90
C TYR A 122 15.31 9.41 5.32
N GLY A 123 15.44 9.34 3.99
CA GLY A 123 15.73 8.09 3.29
C GLY A 123 14.56 7.12 3.19
N ARG A 124 13.34 7.59 3.42
CA ARG A 124 12.14 6.75 3.36
C ARG A 124 11.10 7.32 2.41
N ASN A 125 10.52 6.45 1.60
CA ASN A 125 9.25 6.75 0.95
C ASN A 125 8.16 6.68 2.02
N ARG A 126 7.34 7.70 2.10
CA ARG A 126 6.20 7.75 3.01
C ARG A 126 4.94 8.04 2.23
N ILE A 127 3.96 7.18 2.39
CA ILE A 127 2.65 7.31 1.75
C ILE A 127 1.59 7.31 2.84
N GLN A 128 0.85 8.40 2.92
CA GLN A 128 -0.28 8.52 3.83
C GLN A 128 -1.56 8.45 3.01
N LEU A 129 -2.46 7.56 3.40
CA LEU A 129 -3.65 7.24 2.63
C LEU A 129 -4.92 7.59 3.40
N THR A 130 -5.92 8.05 2.65
CA THR A 130 -7.31 8.08 3.10
C THR A 130 -8.11 7.23 2.13
N LEU A 131 -8.81 6.21 2.61
CA LEU A 131 -9.53 5.29 1.75
C LEU A 131 -10.92 5.83 1.41
N ALA A 132 -11.34 5.50 0.21
CA ALA A 132 -12.66 5.89 -0.28
C ALA A 132 -13.76 5.05 0.39
#